data_0ba952e78a694834efac95931a8cd9a2
#
_entry.id   0ba952e78a694834efac95931a8cd9a2
#
_cell.length_a   1.000
_cell.length_b   1.000
_cell.length_c   1.000
_cell.angle_alpha   90.00
_cell.angle_beta   90.00
_cell.angle_gamma   90.00
#
_symmetry.space_group_name_H-M   'P 1'
#
loop_
_entity.id
_entity.type
_entity.pdbx_description
1 polymer ?
#
loop_
_entity_poly.entity_id
_entity_poly.type
_entity_poly.pdbx_seq_one_letter_code
_entity_poly.pdbx_strand_id
1 'polypeptide(L)'
;MILYHGTDIDSALDILNHGLDAAKLTALQLERPTQLGPGWYAAYEPEVAWFFASLAPGNVGRGYTVIAIDIPDDVLNQLVAARQAIRNAIVNVPFGAQQYWFDLRAFEVLNTHTTFRPYAGQEPSHG
;
A
#
# COMPACT_ATOMS: atom_id res chain seq x y z
N MET A 1 2.89 -2.09 14.11
CA MET A 1 2.67 -3.09 13.04
C MET A 1 3.37 -2.62 11.78
N ILE A 2 4.02 -3.53 11.07
CA ILE A 2 4.63 -3.22 9.78
C ILE A 2 3.73 -3.79 8.68
N LEU A 3 3.39 -2.95 7.71
CA LEU A 3 2.66 -3.34 6.51
C LEU A 3 3.52 -3.06 5.29
N TYR A 4 3.14 -3.65 4.16
CA TYR A 4 3.94 -3.61 2.92
C TYR A 4 3.06 -3.18 1.76
N HIS A 5 3.56 -2.23 0.98
CA HIS A 5 2.87 -1.71 -0.21
C HIS A 5 3.73 -1.92 -1.45
N GLY A 6 3.17 -2.61 -2.43
CA GLY A 6 3.84 -2.85 -3.71
C GLY A 6 3.39 -1.87 -4.76
N THR A 7 4.34 -1.27 -5.48
CA THR A 7 4.05 -0.29 -6.51
C THR A 7 5.22 -0.16 -7.48
N ASP A 8 5.06 0.63 -8.52
CA ASP A 8 6.16 0.99 -9.41
C ASP A 8 7.20 1.85 -8.68
N ILE A 9 8.41 1.87 -9.22
CA ILE A 9 9.54 2.57 -8.56
C ILE A 9 9.27 4.07 -8.44
N ASP A 10 8.73 4.72 -9.46
CA ASP A 10 8.48 6.16 -9.42
C ASP A 10 7.45 6.54 -8.36
N SER A 11 6.37 5.76 -8.24
CA SER A 11 5.39 5.96 -7.18
C SER A 11 5.96 5.71 -5.79
N ALA A 12 6.82 4.69 -5.64
CA ALA A 12 7.48 4.42 -4.38
C ALA A 12 8.39 5.59 -3.96
N LEU A 13 9.19 6.12 -4.88
CA LEU A 13 10.06 7.27 -4.61
C LEU A 13 9.24 8.50 -4.21
N ASP A 14 8.12 8.73 -4.87
CA ASP A 14 7.23 9.84 -4.54
C ASP A 14 6.69 9.72 -3.11
N ILE A 15 6.22 8.53 -2.72
CA ILE A 15 5.74 8.29 -1.36
C ILE A 15 6.86 8.48 -0.33
N LEU A 16 8.05 7.95 -0.61
CA LEU A 16 9.19 8.06 0.32
C LEU A 16 9.64 9.51 0.51
N ASN A 17 9.52 10.33 -0.52
CA ASN A 17 9.98 11.73 -0.50
C ASN A 17 8.89 12.70 -0.06
N HIS A 18 7.63 12.43 -0.36
CA HIS A 18 6.52 13.38 -0.19
C HIS A 18 5.34 12.84 0.60
N GLY A 19 5.33 11.56 0.96
CA GLY A 19 4.19 10.91 1.61
C GLY A 19 3.07 10.59 0.63
N LEU A 20 1.92 10.20 1.18
CA LEU A 20 0.73 9.87 0.40
C LEU A 20 0.02 11.15 -0.03
N ASP A 21 -0.46 11.18 -1.26
CA ASP A 21 -1.17 12.30 -1.84
C ASP A 21 -2.53 11.83 -2.37
N ALA A 22 -3.60 12.29 -1.71
CA ALA A 22 -4.96 11.87 -2.03
C ALA A 22 -5.37 12.28 -3.46
N ALA A 23 -4.95 13.45 -3.92
CA ALA A 23 -5.29 13.92 -5.26
C ALA A 23 -4.62 13.06 -6.35
N LYS A 24 -3.34 12.73 -6.18
CA LYS A 24 -2.62 11.86 -7.12
C LYS A 24 -3.22 10.47 -7.17
N LEU A 25 -3.53 9.89 -6.02
CA LEU A 25 -4.08 8.54 -5.96
C LEU A 25 -5.47 8.48 -6.57
N THR A 26 -6.31 9.47 -6.31
CA THR A 26 -7.65 9.56 -6.91
C THR A 26 -7.56 9.63 -8.42
N ALA A 27 -6.66 10.45 -8.96
CA ALA A 27 -6.47 10.57 -10.41
C ALA A 27 -6.05 9.25 -11.04
N LEU A 28 -5.16 8.49 -10.40
CA LEU A 28 -4.73 7.18 -10.87
C LEU A 28 -5.84 6.13 -10.79
N GLN A 29 -6.65 6.16 -9.75
CA GLN A 29 -7.68 5.15 -9.51
C GLN A 29 -8.98 5.40 -10.24
N LEU A 30 -9.22 6.58 -10.77
CA LEU A 30 -10.37 6.85 -11.64
C LEU A 30 -10.31 6.00 -12.91
N GLU A 31 -9.12 5.61 -13.34
CA GLU A 31 -8.93 4.77 -14.52
C GLU A 31 -9.00 3.28 -14.18
N ARG A 32 -9.02 2.91 -12.89
CA ARG A 32 -8.98 1.51 -12.43
C ARG A 32 -9.91 1.29 -11.26
N PRO A 33 -10.89 0.37 -11.37
CA PRO A 33 -11.73 0.03 -10.24
C PRO A 33 -10.89 -0.62 -9.14
N THR A 34 -11.18 -0.24 -7.90
CA THR A 34 -10.62 -0.87 -6.69
C THR A 34 -11.74 -1.57 -5.92
N GLN A 35 -11.39 -2.55 -5.09
CA GLN A 35 -12.38 -3.34 -4.36
C GLN A 35 -13.23 -2.50 -3.40
N LEU A 36 -12.63 -1.52 -2.76
CA LEU A 36 -13.28 -0.71 -1.71
C LEU A 36 -13.39 0.77 -2.07
N GLY A 37 -13.10 1.12 -3.33
CA GLY A 37 -13.09 2.50 -3.77
C GLY A 37 -11.71 3.14 -3.65
N PRO A 38 -11.59 4.47 -3.87
CA PRO A 38 -10.32 5.16 -3.78
C PRO A 38 -9.70 5.04 -2.40
N GLY A 39 -8.44 4.64 -2.36
CA GLY A 39 -7.72 4.44 -1.12
C GLY A 39 -6.35 3.82 -1.36
N TRP A 40 -5.62 3.57 -0.30
CA TRP A 40 -4.29 3.01 -0.34
C TRP A 40 -4.28 1.64 0.33
N TYR A 41 -3.65 0.66 -0.30
CA TYR A 41 -3.64 -0.71 0.16
C TYR A 41 -2.26 -1.09 0.67
N ALA A 42 -2.20 -1.77 1.80
CA ALA A 42 -0.96 -2.31 2.34
C ALA A 42 -1.21 -3.71 2.92
N ALA A 43 -0.37 -4.65 2.54
CA ALA A 43 -0.53 -6.06 2.87
C ALA A 43 0.21 -6.42 4.16
N TYR A 44 -0.20 -7.51 4.80
CA TYR A 44 0.45 -8.04 5.99
C TYR A 44 1.79 -8.69 5.68
N GLU A 45 1.96 -9.21 4.47
CA GLU A 45 3.12 -9.99 4.08
C GLU A 45 3.82 -9.38 2.86
N PRO A 46 5.15 -9.32 2.86
CA PRO A 46 5.89 -8.74 1.73
C PRO A 46 5.67 -9.49 0.42
N GLU A 47 5.46 -10.80 0.44
CA GLU A 47 5.19 -11.60 -0.75
C GLU A 47 3.95 -11.10 -1.49
N VAL A 48 2.92 -10.74 -0.74
CA VAL A 48 1.67 -10.21 -1.30
C VAL A 48 1.91 -8.84 -1.92
N ALA A 49 2.69 -8.00 -1.24
CA ALA A 49 3.06 -6.68 -1.77
C ALA A 49 3.87 -6.80 -3.07
N TRP A 50 4.81 -7.74 -3.15
CA TRP A 50 5.55 -8.01 -4.38
C TRP A 50 4.64 -8.46 -5.52
N PHE A 51 3.66 -9.29 -5.23
CA PHE A 51 2.67 -9.71 -6.23
C PHE A 51 1.95 -8.51 -6.83
N PHE A 52 1.44 -7.61 -5.98
CA PHE A 52 0.76 -6.41 -6.46
C PHE A 52 1.70 -5.43 -7.16
N ALA A 53 2.94 -5.31 -6.68
CA ALA A 53 3.94 -4.47 -7.33
C ALA A 53 4.16 -4.89 -8.79
N SER A 54 4.24 -6.18 -9.05
CA SER A 54 4.44 -6.72 -10.39
C SER A 54 3.29 -6.39 -11.35
N LEU A 55 2.11 -6.08 -10.81
CA LEU A 55 0.92 -5.70 -11.59
C LEU A 55 0.76 -4.18 -11.70
N ALA A 56 1.62 -3.40 -11.08
CA ALA A 56 1.49 -1.94 -11.07
C ALA A 56 1.66 -1.36 -12.46
N PRO A 57 0.82 -0.39 -12.87
CA PRO A 57 0.82 0.12 -14.24
C PRO A 57 2.11 0.83 -14.63
N GLY A 58 2.82 1.43 -13.68
CA GLY A 58 4.06 2.16 -13.95
C GLY A 58 5.30 1.31 -13.96
N ASN A 59 5.21 -0.02 -13.84
CA ASN A 59 6.38 -0.88 -13.74
C ASN A 59 7.12 -1.08 -15.08
N VAL A 60 6.48 -0.74 -16.20
CA VAL A 60 7.07 -0.87 -17.53
C VAL A 60 8.13 0.22 -17.71
N GLY A 61 9.38 -0.14 -17.80
CA GLY A 61 10.49 0.78 -18.00
C GLY A 61 11.39 0.91 -16.78
N ARG A 62 10.91 1.25 -15.59
CA ARG A 62 11.74 1.42 -14.40
C ARG A 62 11.62 0.30 -13.38
N GLY A 63 10.62 -0.56 -13.54
CA GLY A 63 10.41 -1.68 -12.63
C GLY A 63 9.48 -1.35 -11.47
N TYR A 64 9.46 -2.25 -10.50
CA TYR A 64 8.56 -2.17 -9.34
C TYR A 64 9.32 -2.51 -8.06
N THR A 65 8.73 -2.16 -6.93
CA THR A 65 9.35 -2.37 -5.63
C THR A 65 8.28 -2.43 -4.53
N VAL A 66 8.73 -2.69 -3.32
CA VAL A 66 7.89 -2.69 -2.12
C VAL A 66 8.43 -1.65 -1.13
N ILE A 67 7.53 -0.89 -0.53
CA ILE A 67 7.85 -0.05 0.62
C ILE A 67 7.23 -0.64 1.87
N ALA A 68 7.89 -0.46 3.00
CA ALA A 68 7.40 -0.84 4.31
C ALA A 68 6.86 0.40 5.03
N ILE A 69 5.73 0.24 5.71
CA ILE A 69 5.17 1.29 6.54
C ILE A 69 5.08 0.77 7.98
N ASP A 70 5.66 1.50 8.91
CA ASP A 70 5.57 1.20 10.33
C ASP A 70 4.49 2.06 10.97
N ILE A 71 3.40 1.42 11.38
CA ILE A 71 2.24 2.10 11.95
C ILE A 71 2.14 1.74 13.43
N PRO A 72 2.18 2.73 14.35
CA PRO A 72 1.89 2.46 15.76
C PRO A 72 0.52 1.83 15.93
N ASP A 73 0.41 0.85 16.82
CA ASP A 73 -0.83 0.09 17.00
C ASP A 73 -1.99 0.99 17.42
N ASP A 74 -1.76 1.99 18.27
CA ASP A 74 -2.78 2.94 18.69
C ASP A 74 -3.30 3.79 17.52
N VAL A 75 -2.42 4.20 16.61
CA VAL A 75 -2.79 4.94 15.39
C VAL A 75 -3.67 4.07 14.50
N LEU A 76 -3.25 2.83 14.25
CA LEU A 76 -4.03 1.90 13.44
C LEU A 76 -5.41 1.64 14.05
N ASN A 77 -5.48 1.43 15.36
CA ASN A 77 -6.74 1.20 16.07
C ASN A 77 -7.68 2.41 15.96
N GLN A 78 -7.15 3.62 16.04
CA GLN A 78 -7.94 4.84 15.85
C GLN A 78 -8.50 4.94 14.45
N LEU A 79 -7.69 4.62 13.42
CA LEU A 79 -8.14 4.64 12.04
C LEU A 79 -9.24 3.59 11.77
N VAL A 80 -9.09 2.41 12.35
CA VAL A 80 -10.11 1.35 12.24
C VAL A 80 -11.41 1.78 12.92
N ALA A 81 -11.31 2.35 14.12
CA ALA A 81 -12.50 2.84 14.87
C ALA A 81 -13.22 3.96 14.11
N ALA A 82 -12.49 4.83 13.42
CA ALA A 82 -13.05 5.90 12.59
C ALA A 82 -13.51 5.44 11.21
N ARG A 83 -13.35 4.16 10.88
CA ARG A 83 -13.63 3.57 9.57
C ARG A 83 -12.82 4.20 8.44
N GLN A 84 -11.64 4.68 8.74
CA GLN A 84 -10.67 5.20 7.79
C GLN A 84 -9.64 4.14 7.40
N ALA A 85 -9.63 3.00 8.07
CA ALA A 85 -8.86 1.82 7.72
C ALA A 85 -9.75 0.59 7.86
N ILE A 86 -9.73 -0.29 6.87
CA ILE A 86 -10.52 -1.52 6.86
C ILE A 86 -9.60 -2.69 6.56
N ARG A 87 -9.61 -3.68 7.45
CA ARG A 87 -8.95 -4.96 7.21
C ARG A 87 -9.84 -5.81 6.31
N ASN A 88 -9.29 -6.33 5.22
CA ASN A 88 -10.04 -7.23 4.36
C ASN A 88 -9.18 -8.36 3.82
N ALA A 89 -9.82 -9.49 3.55
CA ALA A 89 -9.20 -10.59 2.83
C ALA A 89 -9.09 -10.22 1.35
N ILE A 90 -7.94 -10.51 0.75
CA ILE A 90 -7.73 -10.26 -0.67
C ILE A 90 -8.32 -11.42 -1.45
N VAL A 91 -9.25 -11.11 -2.36
CA VAL A 91 -9.88 -12.09 -3.22
C VAL A 91 -9.00 -12.36 -4.43
N ASN A 92 -8.97 -13.60 -4.90
CA ASN A 92 -8.26 -14.01 -6.12
C ASN A 92 -6.73 -13.93 -6.04
N VAL A 93 -6.17 -14.02 -4.84
CA VAL A 93 -4.73 -14.21 -4.67
C VAL A 93 -4.44 -15.63 -4.19
N PRO A 94 -3.27 -16.20 -4.56
CA PRO A 94 -2.97 -17.61 -4.29
C PRO A 94 -2.87 -17.99 -2.82
N PHE A 95 -2.73 -17.02 -1.91
CA PHE A 95 -2.33 -17.27 -0.52
C PHE A 95 -3.44 -17.01 0.50
N GLY A 96 -4.65 -16.67 0.10
CA GLY A 96 -5.67 -16.22 1.05
C GLY A 96 -5.22 -15.03 1.88
N ALA A 97 -4.53 -14.09 1.25
CA ALA A 97 -3.84 -13.00 1.91
C ALA A 97 -4.79 -11.95 2.46
N GLN A 98 -4.30 -11.19 3.43
CA GLN A 98 -5.05 -10.07 4.01
C GLN A 98 -4.29 -8.78 3.85
N GLN A 99 -5.05 -7.67 3.80
CA GLN A 99 -4.53 -6.32 3.67
C GLN A 99 -5.37 -5.34 4.47
N TYR A 100 -4.82 -4.14 4.69
CA TYR A 100 -5.60 -2.98 5.09
C TYR A 100 -5.84 -2.10 3.88
N TRP A 101 -7.05 -1.58 3.78
CA TRP A 101 -7.40 -0.49 2.90
C TRP A 101 -7.49 0.78 3.74
N PHE A 102 -6.80 1.83 3.31
CA PHE A 102 -6.82 3.12 3.97
C PHE A 102 -7.56 4.12 3.10
N ASP A 103 -8.60 4.71 3.66
CA ASP A 103 -9.38 5.76 3.04
C ASP A 103 -8.49 7.01 2.81
N LEU A 104 -8.85 7.84 1.84
CA LEU A 104 -8.12 9.07 1.56
C LEU A 104 -8.02 9.99 2.78
N ARG A 105 -9.02 9.97 3.67
CA ARG A 105 -9.02 10.73 4.92
C ARG A 105 -7.93 10.28 5.90
N ALA A 106 -7.44 9.06 5.76
CA ALA A 106 -6.37 8.55 6.60
C ALA A 106 -4.99 9.07 6.22
N PHE A 107 -4.82 9.63 5.03
CA PHE A 107 -3.51 9.98 4.49
C PHE A 107 -2.75 10.99 5.34
N GLU A 108 -3.43 12.01 5.85
CA GLU A 108 -2.80 12.99 6.74
C GLU A 108 -2.26 12.33 8.01
N VAL A 109 -3.05 11.46 8.62
CA VAL A 109 -2.65 10.72 9.82
C VAL A 109 -1.47 9.81 9.51
N LEU A 110 -1.52 9.08 8.40
CA LEU A 110 -0.43 8.18 7.98
C LEU A 110 0.85 8.97 7.73
N ASN A 111 0.77 10.11 7.03
CA ASN A 111 1.94 10.93 6.75
C ASN A 111 2.57 11.52 8.01
N THR A 112 1.76 11.82 9.03
CA THR A 112 2.22 12.47 10.26
C THR A 112 2.73 11.48 11.30
N HIS A 113 2.07 10.32 11.43
CA HIS A 113 2.26 9.41 12.57
C HIS A 113 2.89 8.08 12.20
N THR A 114 3.29 7.86 10.95
CA THR A 114 3.91 6.61 10.51
C THR A 114 5.24 6.90 9.82
N THR A 115 6.04 5.83 9.63
CA THR A 115 7.30 5.93 8.92
C THR A 115 7.24 5.08 7.67
N PHE A 116 7.56 5.68 6.53
CA PHE A 116 7.69 4.98 5.25
C PHE A 116 9.16 4.74 4.97
N ARG A 117 9.52 3.53 4.55
CA ARG A 117 10.90 3.20 4.22
C ARG A 117 10.96 2.19 3.07
N PRO A 118 12.06 2.13 2.32
CA PRO A 118 12.24 1.07 1.35
C PRO A 118 12.26 -0.30 2.05
N TYR A 119 11.64 -1.30 1.42
CA TYR A 119 11.73 -2.66 1.91
C TYR A 119 13.05 -3.27 1.44
N ALA A 120 13.86 -3.74 2.41
CA ALA A 120 15.19 -4.25 2.12
C ALA A 120 15.21 -5.70 1.61
N GLY A 121 14.08 -6.43 1.71
CA GLY A 121 13.99 -7.80 1.22
C GLY A 121 13.90 -7.87 -0.29
N GLN A 122 14.09 -9.08 -0.81
CA GLN A 122 14.04 -9.33 -2.24
C GLN A 122 12.70 -9.94 -2.63
N GLU A 123 12.32 -9.75 -3.91
CA GLU A 123 11.17 -10.42 -4.47
C GLU A 123 11.38 -11.94 -4.39
N PRO A 124 10.33 -12.70 -3.96
CA PRO A 124 10.44 -14.16 -3.92
C PRO A 124 10.76 -14.74 -5.28
N SER A 125 11.63 -15.74 -5.28
CA SER A 125 11.98 -16.47 -6.47
C SER A 125 10.80 -17.32 -6.94
N HIS A 126 10.46 -17.20 -8.21
CA HIS A 126 9.46 -18.06 -8.87
C HIS A 126 10.17 -19.23 -9.54
N GLY A 127 10.70 -20.08 -8.70
CA GLY A 127 11.42 -21.26 -9.19
C GLY A 127 10.55 -22.48 -9.36
#